data_8cfa6f70e8da6069e909964e27822042
#
_entry.id   8cfa6f70e8da6069e909964e27822042
#
_cell.length_a   1.000
_cell.length_b   1.000
_cell.length_c   1.000
_cell.angle_alpha   90.00
_cell.angle_beta   90.00
_cell.angle_gamma   90.00
#
_symmetry.space_group_name_H-M   'P 1'
#
loop_
_entity.id
_entity.type
_entity.pdbx_description
1 polymer ?
#
loop_
_entity_poly.entity_id
_entity_poly.type
_entity_poly.pdbx_seq_one_letter_code
_entity_poly.pdbx_strand_id
1 'polypeptide(L)'
;MKFEFSAGGIVFKRGTKQESSILILLAQHSQHHGWVFPKGLIGDTVKGEKKETTAVREVEEETGIKAKILKPLEPISYWYFHEGEKRKKTVYYFLMEFLEDTKKRDLEMEAIAWLPIEDVEQRLTYPSDKKVWVEAQKLLKN
;
A
#
# COMPACT_ATOMS: atom_id res chain seq x y z
N MET A 1 -21.58 10.97 10.51
CA MET A 1 -20.17 10.54 10.62
C MET A 1 -20.05 9.07 10.27
N LYS A 2 -19.03 8.72 9.52
CA LYS A 2 -18.85 7.35 9.05
C LYS A 2 -17.41 6.89 9.28
N PHE A 3 -17.25 5.62 9.66
CA PHE A 3 -15.94 5.01 9.84
C PHE A 3 -15.67 4.05 8.68
N GLU A 4 -14.46 4.12 8.11
CA GLU A 4 -14.04 3.23 7.04
C GLU A 4 -12.75 2.55 7.43
N PHE A 5 -12.62 1.28 7.02
CA PHE A 5 -11.44 0.49 7.33
C PHE A 5 -10.88 -0.11 6.04
N SER A 6 -9.60 0.15 5.81
CA SER A 6 -8.88 -0.36 4.63
C SER A 6 -7.67 -1.16 5.07
N ALA A 7 -7.17 -1.98 4.17
CA ALA A 7 -5.93 -2.71 4.39
C ALA A 7 -5.09 -2.70 3.11
N GLY A 8 -3.79 -2.70 3.27
CA GLY A 8 -2.88 -2.67 2.14
C GLY A 8 -1.49 -3.11 2.52
N GLY A 9 -0.56 -2.89 1.61
CA GLY A 9 0.79 -3.40 1.80
C GLY A 9 1.89 -2.47 1.34
N ILE A 10 2.99 -2.52 2.07
CA ILE A 10 4.25 -1.94 1.66
C ILE A 10 5.11 -3.12 1.24
N VAL A 11 5.26 -3.30 -0.08
CA VAL A 11 5.90 -4.46 -0.67
C VAL A 11 7.32 -4.14 -1.05
N PHE A 12 8.25 -4.98 -0.64
CA PHE A 12 9.64 -4.83 -1.05
C PHE A 12 10.11 -6.05 -1.83
N LYS A 13 11.11 -5.81 -2.68
CA LYS A 13 11.86 -6.89 -3.32
C LYS A 13 13.31 -6.48 -3.42
N ARG A 14 14.19 -7.45 -3.57
CA ARG A 14 15.60 -7.15 -3.74
C ARG A 14 15.91 -6.86 -5.20
N GLY A 15 16.76 -5.86 -5.43
CA GLY A 15 17.18 -5.50 -6.77
C GLY A 15 18.05 -6.58 -7.39
N THR A 16 18.05 -6.62 -8.72
CA THR A 16 18.75 -7.67 -9.46
C THR A 16 20.24 -7.40 -9.63
N LYS A 17 20.67 -6.14 -9.54
CA LYS A 17 22.05 -5.76 -9.84
C LYS A 17 22.94 -5.62 -8.62
N GLN A 18 22.35 -5.37 -7.46
CA GLN A 18 23.08 -5.21 -6.20
C GLN A 18 22.31 -5.93 -5.13
N GLU A 19 22.97 -6.86 -4.48
CA GLU A 19 22.31 -7.69 -3.46
C GLU A 19 21.74 -6.87 -2.30
N SER A 20 22.35 -5.72 -2.01
CA SER A 20 21.90 -4.87 -0.91
C SER A 20 20.79 -3.91 -1.29
N SER A 21 20.47 -3.78 -2.57
CA SER A 21 19.43 -2.84 -2.96
C SER A 21 18.04 -3.42 -2.70
N ILE A 22 17.18 -2.59 -2.14
CA ILE A 22 15.80 -2.93 -1.85
C ILE A 22 14.92 -1.96 -2.62
N LEU A 23 13.93 -2.50 -3.31
CA LEU A 23 12.97 -1.71 -4.09
C LEU A 23 11.60 -1.81 -3.44
N ILE A 24 10.87 -0.71 -3.46
CA ILE A 24 9.57 -0.57 -2.82
C ILE A 24 8.51 -0.28 -3.87
N LEU A 25 7.39 -0.98 -3.78
CA LEU A 25 6.29 -0.87 -4.73
C LEU A 25 5.40 0.33 -4.40
N LEU A 26 5.21 1.21 -5.37
CA LEU A 26 4.23 2.29 -5.30
C LEU A 26 3.31 2.20 -6.52
N ALA A 27 2.12 2.77 -6.37
CA ALA A 27 1.13 2.83 -7.45
C ALA A 27 0.66 4.27 -7.65
N GLN A 28 0.37 4.63 -8.89
CA GLN A 28 -0.15 5.95 -9.22
C GLN A 28 -1.62 5.84 -9.58
N HIS A 29 -2.46 6.58 -8.87
CA HIS A 29 -3.89 6.52 -9.06
C HIS A 29 -4.30 7.23 -10.36
N SER A 30 -5.21 6.62 -11.14
CA SER A 30 -5.59 7.14 -12.44
C SER A 30 -6.40 8.44 -12.37
N GLN A 31 -7.11 8.70 -11.27
CA GLN A 31 -7.93 9.91 -11.15
C GLN A 31 -7.16 11.08 -10.58
N HIS A 32 -6.57 10.92 -9.37
CA HIS A 32 -5.88 12.07 -8.75
C HIS A 32 -4.37 12.09 -9.01
N HIS A 33 -3.85 11.06 -9.69
CA HIS A 33 -2.43 10.93 -10.07
C HIS A 33 -1.45 10.90 -8.91
N GLY A 34 -1.95 10.71 -7.68
CA GLY A 34 -1.09 10.59 -6.50
C GLY A 34 -0.38 9.25 -6.46
N TRP A 35 0.86 9.27 -5.94
CA TRP A 35 1.63 8.04 -5.71
C TRP A 35 1.38 7.57 -4.29
N VAL A 36 0.96 6.32 -4.16
CA VAL A 36 0.46 5.75 -2.90
C VAL A 36 0.94 4.32 -2.73
N PHE A 37 0.81 3.81 -1.50
CA PHE A 37 0.88 2.37 -1.28
C PHE A 37 -0.47 1.76 -1.63
N PRO A 38 -0.49 0.59 -2.27
CA PRO A 38 -1.75 -0.06 -2.64
C PRO A 38 -2.56 -0.48 -1.41
N LYS A 39 -3.86 -0.24 -1.46
CA LYS A 39 -4.79 -0.58 -0.39
C LYS A 39 -6.22 -0.57 -0.90
N GLY A 40 -7.14 -1.14 -0.13
CA GLY A 40 -8.56 -1.07 -0.43
C GLY A 40 -9.42 -1.37 0.79
N LEU A 41 -10.72 -1.13 0.64
CA LEU A 41 -11.68 -1.29 1.74
C LEU A 41 -11.81 -2.73 2.17
N ILE A 42 -11.81 -2.95 3.47
CA ILE A 42 -12.02 -4.29 4.04
C ILE A 42 -13.48 -4.68 3.83
N GLY A 43 -13.70 -5.84 3.21
CA GLY A 43 -15.05 -6.38 3.04
C GLY A 43 -15.84 -5.80 1.89
N ASP A 44 -15.25 -4.99 1.02
CA ASP A 44 -15.99 -4.43 -0.12
C ASP A 44 -16.28 -5.47 -1.19
N THR A 45 -15.38 -6.44 -1.36
CA THR A 45 -15.53 -7.51 -2.35
C THR A 45 -16.02 -8.80 -1.71
N VAL A 46 -15.45 -9.13 -0.54
CA VAL A 46 -15.80 -10.35 0.19
C VAL A 46 -16.22 -9.97 1.60
N LYS A 47 -17.50 -10.14 1.91
CA LYS A 47 -18.05 -9.79 3.22
C LYS A 47 -17.39 -10.64 4.31
N GLY A 48 -16.96 -9.98 5.39
CA GLY A 48 -16.33 -10.66 6.51
C GLY A 48 -14.87 -11.01 6.29
N GLU A 49 -14.27 -10.48 5.23
CA GLU A 49 -12.87 -10.73 4.92
C GLU A 49 -11.97 -10.16 6.02
N LYS A 50 -10.92 -10.91 6.38
CA LYS A 50 -9.95 -10.43 7.37
C LYS A 50 -9.05 -9.38 6.74
N LYS A 51 -8.54 -8.46 7.57
CA LYS A 51 -7.67 -7.38 7.06
C LYS A 51 -6.42 -7.92 6.36
N GLU A 52 -5.85 -9.03 6.85
CA GLU A 52 -4.68 -9.65 6.22
C GLU A 52 -5.00 -10.12 4.80
N THR A 53 -6.16 -10.78 4.65
CA THR A 53 -6.60 -11.26 3.35
C THR A 53 -6.91 -10.10 2.41
N THR A 54 -7.57 -9.07 2.93
CA THR A 54 -7.84 -7.86 2.15
C THR A 54 -6.55 -7.23 1.65
N ALA A 55 -5.55 -7.10 2.54
CA ALA A 55 -4.30 -6.46 2.17
C ALA A 55 -3.62 -7.17 1.00
N VAL A 56 -3.49 -8.50 1.08
CA VAL A 56 -2.86 -9.29 0.01
C VAL A 56 -3.65 -9.18 -1.29
N ARG A 57 -4.97 -9.28 -1.20
CA ARG A 57 -5.85 -9.21 -2.37
C ARG A 57 -5.80 -7.83 -3.04
N GLU A 58 -5.88 -6.77 -2.25
CA GLU A 58 -5.89 -5.41 -2.81
C GLU A 58 -4.55 -5.05 -3.46
N VAL A 59 -3.44 -5.49 -2.86
CA VAL A 59 -2.14 -5.29 -3.48
C VAL A 59 -2.11 -5.94 -4.86
N GLU A 60 -2.59 -7.17 -4.97
CA GLU A 60 -2.59 -7.87 -6.25
C GLU A 60 -3.54 -7.22 -7.25
N GLU A 61 -4.74 -6.84 -6.83
CA GLU A 61 -5.70 -6.20 -7.74
C GLU A 61 -5.18 -4.89 -8.30
N GLU A 62 -4.58 -4.07 -7.44
CA GLU A 62 -4.13 -2.74 -7.86
C GLU A 62 -2.80 -2.75 -8.60
N THR A 63 -1.93 -3.68 -8.31
CA THR A 63 -0.56 -3.66 -8.87
C THR A 63 -0.20 -4.88 -9.70
N GLY A 64 -0.97 -5.95 -9.61
CA GLY A 64 -0.62 -7.22 -10.23
C GLY A 64 0.41 -8.01 -9.45
N ILE A 65 0.81 -7.52 -8.27
CA ILE A 65 1.89 -8.14 -7.50
C ILE A 65 1.32 -9.03 -6.41
N LYS A 66 1.78 -10.29 -6.39
CA LYS A 66 1.53 -11.20 -5.28
C LYS A 66 2.65 -11.06 -4.27
N ALA A 67 2.27 -10.91 -3.01
CA ALA A 67 3.21 -10.70 -1.93
C ALA A 67 2.74 -11.43 -0.69
N LYS A 68 3.67 -11.73 0.22
CA LYS A 68 3.31 -12.36 1.48
C LYS A 68 3.59 -11.42 2.64
N ILE A 69 2.71 -11.45 3.63
CA ILE A 69 2.83 -10.61 4.81
C ILE A 69 3.97 -11.12 5.68
N LEU A 70 4.84 -10.18 6.09
CA LEU A 70 5.89 -10.47 7.06
C LEU A 70 5.53 -9.91 8.43
N LYS A 71 4.96 -8.70 8.50
CA LYS A 71 4.76 -8.03 9.77
C LYS A 71 3.68 -6.95 9.64
N PRO A 72 2.79 -6.80 10.66
CA PRO A 72 1.87 -5.67 10.67
C PRO A 72 2.60 -4.38 11.05
N LEU A 73 2.13 -3.26 10.52
CA LEU A 73 2.59 -1.94 10.87
C LEU A 73 1.53 -1.25 11.72
N GLU A 74 1.91 -0.16 12.40
CA GLU A 74 0.94 0.60 13.19
C GLU A 74 -0.14 1.17 12.27
N PRO A 75 -1.42 1.02 12.61
CA PRO A 75 -2.50 1.59 11.80
C PRO A 75 -2.39 3.10 11.76
N ILE A 76 -2.80 3.68 10.63
CA ILE A 76 -2.91 5.13 10.51
C ILE A 76 -4.37 5.50 10.33
N SER A 77 -4.75 6.65 10.91
CA SER A 77 -6.11 7.13 10.79
C SER A 77 -6.09 8.59 10.39
N TYR A 78 -7.08 9.00 9.60
CA TYR A 78 -7.24 10.39 9.24
C TYR A 78 -8.72 10.68 8.96
N TRP A 79 -9.07 11.98 9.08
CA TRP A 79 -10.42 12.46 8.81
C TRP A 79 -10.46 13.07 7.41
N TYR A 80 -11.59 12.91 6.74
CA TYR A 80 -11.82 13.59 5.47
C TYR A 80 -13.33 13.76 5.26
N PHE A 81 -13.69 14.60 4.29
CA PHE A 81 -15.07 14.82 3.90
C PHE A 81 -15.31 14.22 2.54
N HIS A 82 -16.46 13.56 2.39
CA HIS A 82 -16.89 13.02 1.12
C HIS A 82 -18.40 13.26 1.00
N GLU A 83 -18.79 13.99 -0.03
CA GLU A 83 -20.19 14.35 -0.27
C GLU A 83 -20.82 15.01 0.96
N GLY A 84 -20.06 15.90 1.60
CA GLY A 84 -20.52 16.62 2.78
C GLY A 84 -20.55 15.82 4.07
N GLU A 85 -20.20 14.55 4.03
CA GLU A 85 -20.16 13.71 5.21
C GLU A 85 -18.76 13.58 5.77
N LYS A 86 -18.64 13.76 7.09
CA LYS A 86 -17.36 13.58 7.77
C LYS A 86 -17.08 12.09 7.96
N ARG A 87 -15.90 11.66 7.54
CA ARG A 87 -15.49 10.25 7.61
C ARG A 87 -14.13 10.11 8.27
N LYS A 88 -13.98 9.06 9.06
CA LYS A 88 -12.68 8.68 9.61
C LYS A 88 -12.24 7.38 8.93
N LYS A 89 -11.07 7.42 8.31
CA LYS A 89 -10.50 6.24 7.67
C LYS A 89 -9.34 5.71 8.49
N THR A 90 -9.36 4.41 8.75
CA THR A 90 -8.23 3.70 9.38
C THR A 90 -7.67 2.73 8.36
N VAL A 91 -6.36 2.77 8.17
CA VAL A 91 -5.68 1.89 7.22
C VAL A 91 -4.71 1.00 7.97
N TYR A 92 -4.85 -0.30 7.72
CA TYR A 92 -3.94 -1.32 8.26
C TYR A 92 -2.97 -1.71 7.17
N TYR A 93 -1.72 -1.27 7.27
CA TYR A 93 -0.67 -1.67 6.34
C TYR A 93 0.16 -2.80 6.92
N PHE A 94 0.65 -3.64 6.02
CA PHE A 94 1.53 -4.75 6.36
C PHE A 94 2.80 -4.65 5.53
N LEU A 95 3.94 -4.93 6.16
CA LEU A 95 5.19 -5.11 5.43
C LEU A 95 5.11 -6.45 4.72
N MET A 96 5.33 -6.44 3.40
CA MET A 96 5.18 -7.63 2.58
C MET A 96 6.40 -7.88 1.72
N GLU A 97 6.66 -9.14 1.45
CA GLU A 97 7.73 -9.55 0.56
C GLU A 97 7.16 -9.96 -0.79
N PHE A 98 7.79 -9.49 -1.86
CA PHE A 98 7.42 -9.82 -3.24
C PHE A 98 7.51 -11.32 -3.49
N LEU A 99 6.50 -11.87 -4.15
CA LEU A 99 6.48 -13.27 -4.59
C LEU A 99 6.48 -13.38 -6.10
N GLU A 100 5.58 -12.66 -6.77
CA GLU A 100 5.38 -12.83 -8.21
C GLU A 100 4.72 -11.60 -8.80
N ASP A 101 5.11 -11.25 -10.03
CA ASP A 101 4.45 -10.22 -10.82
C ASP A 101 3.53 -10.91 -11.84
N THR A 102 2.22 -10.82 -11.63
CA THR A 102 1.24 -11.44 -12.53
C THR A 102 1.05 -10.62 -13.80
N LYS A 103 1.55 -9.37 -13.83
CA LYS A 103 1.39 -8.41 -14.93
C LYS A 103 -0.06 -8.06 -15.25
N LYS A 104 -0.94 -8.28 -14.28
CA LYS A 104 -2.35 -7.95 -14.40
C LYS A 104 -2.71 -6.99 -13.25
N ARG A 105 -3.29 -5.85 -13.57
CA ARG A 105 -3.80 -4.94 -12.56
C ARG A 105 -5.07 -4.30 -13.07
N ASP A 106 -5.91 -3.81 -12.14
CA ASP A 106 -7.13 -3.15 -12.56
C ASP A 106 -6.83 -1.74 -13.08
N LEU A 107 -7.83 -1.11 -13.66
CA LEU A 107 -7.67 0.19 -14.33
C LEU A 107 -7.67 1.37 -13.34
N GLU A 108 -7.86 1.11 -12.06
CA GLU A 108 -7.83 2.16 -11.05
C GLU A 108 -6.44 2.77 -10.91
N MET A 109 -5.41 1.99 -11.17
CA MET A 109 -4.02 2.44 -11.12
C MET A 109 -3.49 2.61 -12.53
N GLU A 110 -2.98 3.81 -12.85
CA GLU A 110 -2.43 4.06 -14.18
C GLU A 110 -0.99 3.60 -14.32
N ALA A 111 -0.26 3.48 -13.21
CA ALA A 111 1.14 3.07 -13.22
C ALA A 111 1.55 2.45 -11.91
N ILE A 112 2.58 1.61 -11.96
CA ILE A 112 3.28 1.16 -10.77
C ILE A 112 4.76 1.48 -10.93
N ALA A 113 5.47 1.59 -9.80
CA ALA A 113 6.91 1.84 -9.82
C ALA A 113 7.56 1.07 -8.68
N TRP A 114 8.77 0.59 -8.95
CA TRP A 114 9.64 0.01 -7.94
C TRP A 114 10.74 1.01 -7.66
N LEU A 115 10.75 1.60 -6.47
CA LEU A 115 11.70 2.66 -6.14
C LEU A 115 12.70 2.23 -5.09
N PRO A 116 13.95 2.70 -5.19
CA PRO A 116 14.89 2.52 -4.09
C PRO A 116 14.34 3.15 -2.80
N ILE A 117 14.76 2.59 -1.67
CA ILE A 117 14.27 3.06 -0.35
C ILE A 117 14.43 4.58 -0.22
N GLU A 118 15.56 5.12 -0.64
CA GLU A 118 15.88 6.55 -0.46
C GLU A 118 15.01 7.47 -1.29
N ASP A 119 14.29 6.94 -2.28
CA ASP A 119 13.45 7.76 -3.16
C ASP A 119 11.97 7.72 -2.80
N VAL A 120 11.57 6.86 -1.86
CA VAL A 120 10.16 6.61 -1.58
C VAL A 120 9.46 7.82 -0.97
N GLU A 121 10.06 8.42 0.06
CA GLU A 121 9.42 9.52 0.78
C GLU A 121 9.10 10.69 -0.14
N GLN A 122 10.02 11.03 -1.02
CA GLN A 122 9.82 12.16 -1.95
C GLN A 122 8.72 11.88 -2.97
N ARG A 123 8.58 10.62 -3.39
CA ARG A 123 7.58 10.25 -4.38
C ARG A 123 6.18 10.19 -3.80
N LEU A 124 6.03 9.76 -2.54
CA LEU A 124 4.72 9.65 -1.92
C LEU A 124 4.01 11.00 -1.87
N THR A 125 2.75 11.02 -2.30
CA THR A 125 1.98 12.25 -2.41
C THR A 125 1.38 12.69 -1.07
N TYR A 126 0.94 11.75 -0.23
CA TYR A 126 0.13 12.08 0.93
C TYR A 126 0.87 11.89 2.25
N PRO A 127 0.63 12.80 3.24
CA PRO A 127 1.30 12.70 4.55
C PRO A 127 1.02 11.39 5.28
N SER A 128 -0.19 10.83 5.12
CA SER A 128 -0.54 9.58 5.81
C SER A 128 0.36 8.41 5.34
N ASP A 129 0.65 8.34 4.04
CA ASP A 129 1.56 7.33 3.52
C ASP A 129 2.98 7.55 4.00
N LYS A 130 3.42 8.81 4.06
CA LYS A 130 4.76 9.12 4.55
C LYS A 130 4.93 8.72 6.00
N LYS A 131 3.87 8.84 6.79
CA LYS A 131 3.91 8.47 8.20
C LYS A 131 4.15 6.98 8.39
N VAL A 132 3.42 6.13 7.66
CA VAL A 132 3.62 4.68 7.79
C VAL A 132 4.96 4.26 7.19
N TRP A 133 5.44 5.00 6.19
CA TRP A 133 6.74 4.70 5.59
C TRP A 133 7.89 4.83 6.59
N VAL A 134 7.81 5.76 7.53
CA VAL A 134 8.85 5.92 8.55
C VAL A 134 9.07 4.61 9.32
N GLU A 135 8.00 3.96 9.73
CA GLU A 135 8.10 2.69 10.45
C GLU A 135 8.64 1.57 9.55
N ALA A 136 8.08 1.45 8.34
CA ALA A 136 8.51 0.42 7.40
C ALA A 136 9.98 0.55 7.06
N GLN A 137 10.44 1.78 6.84
CA GLN A 137 11.83 2.05 6.49
C GLN A 137 12.78 1.57 7.59
N LYS A 138 12.42 1.81 8.85
CA LYS A 138 13.24 1.34 9.98
C LYS A 138 13.37 -0.17 10.00
N LEU A 139 12.28 -0.88 9.71
CA LEU A 139 12.30 -2.34 9.70
C LEU A 139 13.16 -2.87 8.56
N LEU A 140 13.17 -2.21 7.42
CA LEU A 140 13.92 -2.64 6.25
C LEU A 140 15.41 -2.37 6.37
N LYS A 141 15.81 -1.40 7.18
CA LYS A 141 17.21 -1.03 7.36
C LYS A 141 17.94 -1.86 8.42
N ASN A 142 17.19 -2.62 9.20
CA ASN A 142 17.78 -3.45 10.26
C ASN A 142 18.18 -4.83 9.77
#